data_bb02f17562e6d040122ebb0b16d21fdf
#
_entry.id   bb02f17562e6d040122ebb0b16d21fdf
#
_cell.length_a   1.000
_cell.length_b   1.000
_cell.length_c   1.000
_cell.angle_alpha   90.00
_cell.angle_beta   90.00
_cell.angle_gamma   90.00
#
_symmetry.space_group_name_H-M   'P 1'
#
loop_
_entity.id
_entity.type
_entity.pdbx_description
1 polymer ?
#
loop_
_entity_poly.entity_id
_entity_poly.type
_entity_poly.pdbx_seq_one_letter_code
_entity_poly.pdbx_strand_id
1 'polypeptide(L)'
;MTGLDQDMMQKNLSCRNLREAQKNMYCYGFSFIPLNFLFLCLGILLIALAGQMQLELPAMNDDILPMFAAQGYLGQSVLVLFTIGIIAAAFSNSDSALTAMTTSVCVDLLNTEKDTEETARRKRGKVHLSLSVLLAFFICLVEILNNKSVIDAIYIIASYTYGPLLGMFAFGLFTRRQTNDRWVPLIAIFSPLLCYLADWWIGKETGYKFGYELLMLNGTLTFAGLICMSKKGKNDVTKK
;
A
#
# COMPACT_ATOMS: atom_id res chain seq x y z
N MET A 1 0.45 -1.66 -8.03
CA MET A 1 0.76 -1.84 -6.60
C MET A 1 0.66 -3.31 -6.17
N THR A 2 -0.40 -4.03 -6.48
CA THR A 2 -0.63 -5.43 -6.05
C THR A 2 0.55 -6.39 -6.32
N GLY A 3 1.26 -6.24 -7.43
CA GLY A 3 2.44 -7.07 -7.76
C GLY A 3 3.74 -6.70 -7.02
N LEU A 4 3.73 -5.59 -6.27
CA LEU A 4 4.86 -5.12 -5.45
C LEU A 4 4.60 -5.31 -3.95
N ASP A 5 3.39 -5.76 -3.60
CA ASP A 5 2.97 -5.93 -2.23
C ASP A 5 3.36 -7.32 -1.73
N GLN A 6 4.15 -7.37 -0.67
CA GLN A 6 4.64 -8.60 -0.06
C GLN A 6 3.50 -9.49 0.43
N ASP A 7 2.44 -8.93 1.02
CA ASP A 7 1.29 -9.69 1.48
C ASP A 7 0.58 -10.41 0.33
N MET A 8 0.34 -9.69 -0.77
CA MET A 8 -0.29 -10.27 -1.96
C MET A 8 0.61 -11.31 -2.65
N MET A 9 1.92 -11.09 -2.67
CA MET A 9 2.87 -12.06 -3.23
C MET A 9 2.92 -13.32 -2.39
N GLN A 10 2.94 -13.24 -1.07
CA GLN A 10 2.87 -14.43 -0.19
C GLN A 10 1.61 -15.25 -0.42
N LYS A 11 0.45 -14.60 -0.55
CA LYS A 11 -0.82 -15.27 -0.87
C LYS A 11 -0.78 -15.96 -2.23
N ASN A 12 -0.16 -15.35 -3.24
CA ASN A 12 0.01 -15.95 -4.55
C ASN A 12 1.01 -17.12 -4.56
N LEU A 13 2.09 -17.03 -3.79
CA LEU A 13 3.05 -18.12 -3.63
C LEU A 13 2.48 -19.35 -2.91
N SER A 14 1.42 -19.19 -2.12
CA SER A 14 0.71 -20.28 -1.48
C SER A 14 -0.20 -21.07 -2.44
N CYS A 15 -0.43 -20.56 -3.67
CA CYS A 15 -1.21 -21.25 -4.68
C CYS A 15 -0.46 -22.50 -5.19
N ARG A 16 -1.22 -23.53 -5.57
CA ARG A 16 -0.69 -24.86 -5.95
C ARG A 16 0.17 -24.83 -7.21
N ASN A 17 -0.13 -23.94 -8.13
CA ASN A 17 0.61 -23.78 -9.39
C ASN A 17 0.46 -22.35 -9.94
N LEU A 18 1.32 -22.01 -10.92
CA LEU A 18 1.36 -20.68 -11.53
C LEU A 18 0.01 -20.29 -12.17
N ARG A 19 -0.70 -21.26 -12.77
CA ARG A 19 -1.99 -20.97 -13.43
C ARG A 19 -3.07 -20.57 -12.42
N GLU A 20 -3.09 -21.20 -11.24
CA GLU A 20 -4.00 -20.82 -10.15
C GLU A 20 -3.65 -19.44 -9.57
N ALA A 21 -2.36 -19.14 -9.39
CA ALA A 21 -1.92 -17.82 -8.96
C ALA A 21 -2.32 -16.73 -9.97
N GLN A 22 -2.12 -16.95 -11.26
CA GLN A 22 -2.57 -16.04 -12.31
C GLN A 22 -4.10 -15.87 -12.31
N LYS A 23 -4.86 -16.96 -12.20
CA LYS A 23 -6.32 -16.90 -12.12
C LYS A 23 -6.77 -16.09 -10.91
N ASN A 24 -6.14 -16.29 -9.75
CA ASN A 24 -6.43 -15.52 -8.54
C ASN A 24 -6.21 -14.02 -8.76
N MET A 25 -5.08 -13.64 -9.36
CA MET A 25 -4.76 -12.25 -9.69
C MET A 25 -5.79 -11.62 -10.65
N TYR A 26 -6.18 -12.34 -11.70
CA TYR A 26 -7.20 -11.85 -12.63
C TYR A 26 -8.57 -11.71 -11.95
N CYS A 27 -9.01 -12.72 -11.19
CA CYS A 27 -10.27 -12.65 -10.46
C CYS A 27 -10.28 -11.47 -9.47
N TYR A 28 -9.19 -11.25 -8.74
CA TYR A 28 -9.04 -10.11 -7.85
C TYR A 28 -9.16 -8.77 -8.59
N GLY A 29 -8.41 -8.62 -9.69
CA GLY A 29 -8.44 -7.39 -10.49
C GLY A 29 -9.82 -7.09 -11.09
N PHE A 30 -10.49 -8.11 -11.64
CA PHE A 30 -11.83 -7.92 -12.19
C PHE A 30 -12.90 -7.71 -11.12
N SER A 31 -12.78 -8.32 -9.95
CA SER A 31 -13.72 -8.13 -8.83
C SER A 31 -13.67 -6.71 -8.27
N PHE A 32 -12.56 -6.00 -8.45
CA PHE A 32 -12.40 -4.63 -7.97
C PHE A 32 -13.39 -3.65 -8.62
N ILE A 33 -13.71 -3.83 -9.91
CA ILE A 33 -14.60 -2.94 -10.65
C ILE A 33 -16.05 -3.00 -10.10
N PRO A 34 -16.72 -4.18 -10.05
CA PRO A 34 -18.08 -4.25 -9.54
C PRO A 34 -18.19 -3.89 -8.06
N LEU A 35 -17.17 -4.21 -7.25
CA LEU A 35 -17.16 -3.82 -5.84
C LEU A 35 -17.13 -2.30 -5.66
N ASN A 36 -16.24 -1.60 -6.37
CA ASN A 36 -16.21 -0.14 -6.31
C ASN A 36 -17.52 0.50 -6.82
N PHE A 37 -18.10 -0.08 -7.86
CA PHE A 37 -19.40 0.37 -8.35
C PHE A 37 -20.51 0.21 -7.30
N LEU A 38 -20.55 -0.91 -6.57
CA LEU A 38 -21.49 -1.12 -5.47
C LEU A 38 -21.29 -0.11 -4.33
N PHE A 39 -20.05 0.17 -3.94
CA PHE A 39 -19.77 1.19 -2.91
C PHE A 39 -20.16 2.59 -3.38
N LEU A 40 -19.95 2.93 -4.65
CA LEU A 40 -20.39 4.20 -5.21
C LEU A 40 -21.92 4.32 -5.17
N CYS A 41 -22.64 3.28 -5.58
CA CYS A 41 -24.10 3.25 -5.49
C CYS A 41 -24.58 3.39 -4.04
N LEU A 42 -23.94 2.70 -3.11
CA LEU A 42 -24.25 2.80 -1.69
C LEU A 42 -24.08 4.25 -1.18
N GLY A 43 -22.96 4.91 -1.53
CA GLY A 43 -22.73 6.30 -1.16
C GLY A 43 -23.81 7.24 -1.67
N ILE A 44 -24.22 7.10 -2.94
CA ILE A 44 -25.30 7.90 -3.54
C ILE A 44 -26.62 7.66 -2.80
N LEU A 45 -26.94 6.41 -2.49
CA LEU A 45 -28.17 6.07 -1.75
C LEU A 45 -28.17 6.65 -0.34
N LEU A 46 -27.06 6.63 0.37
CA LEU A 46 -26.95 7.21 1.71
C LEU A 46 -27.11 8.73 1.68
N ILE A 47 -26.53 9.42 0.69
CA ILE A 47 -26.71 10.86 0.52
C ILE A 47 -28.18 11.21 0.20
N ALA A 48 -28.83 10.44 -0.67
CA ALA A 48 -30.23 10.61 -0.98
C ALA A 48 -31.14 10.38 0.25
N LEU A 49 -30.82 9.37 1.06
CA LEU A 49 -31.52 9.07 2.31
C LEU A 49 -31.32 10.19 3.34
N ALA A 50 -30.12 10.75 3.47
CA ALA A 50 -29.86 11.90 4.32
C ALA A 50 -30.72 13.08 3.94
N GLY A 51 -30.86 13.37 2.64
CA GLY A 51 -31.74 14.44 2.14
C GLY A 51 -33.21 14.21 2.47
N GLN A 52 -33.71 12.97 2.37
CA GLN A 52 -35.07 12.62 2.73
C GLN A 52 -35.33 12.75 4.25
N MET A 53 -34.36 12.38 5.06
CA MET A 53 -34.45 12.45 6.53
C MET A 53 -34.07 13.83 7.09
N GLN A 54 -33.72 14.78 6.24
CA GLN A 54 -33.21 16.11 6.59
C GLN A 54 -32.05 16.07 7.61
N LEU A 55 -31.16 15.10 7.45
CA LEU A 55 -29.98 14.94 8.28
C LEU A 55 -28.84 15.82 7.73
N GLU A 56 -28.11 16.48 8.63
CA GLU A 56 -26.87 17.15 8.28
C GLU A 56 -25.79 16.11 7.99
N LEU A 57 -25.17 16.22 6.82
CA LEU A 57 -24.05 15.35 6.45
C LEU A 57 -22.81 15.77 7.23
N PRO A 58 -21.95 14.79 7.62
CA PRO A 58 -20.68 15.09 8.27
C PRO A 58 -19.75 15.87 7.34
N ALA A 59 -18.85 16.65 7.93
CA ALA A 59 -17.88 17.45 7.19
C ALA A 59 -16.92 16.60 6.34
N MET A 60 -16.67 15.37 6.76
CA MET A 60 -15.85 14.38 6.04
C MET A 60 -16.75 13.33 5.38
N ASN A 61 -16.51 13.08 4.09
CA ASN A 61 -17.27 12.08 3.34
C ASN A 61 -17.08 10.66 3.89
N ASP A 62 -15.94 10.39 4.50
CA ASP A 62 -15.59 9.09 5.09
C ASP A 62 -16.48 8.73 6.29
N ASP A 63 -17.06 9.72 6.95
CA ASP A 63 -17.93 9.54 8.12
C ASP A 63 -19.39 9.26 7.76
N ILE A 64 -19.78 9.35 6.50
CA ILE A 64 -21.18 9.17 6.07
C ILE A 64 -21.68 7.76 6.40
N LEU A 65 -20.97 6.73 5.97
CA LEU A 65 -21.35 5.34 6.23
C LEU A 65 -21.30 4.98 7.72
N PRO A 66 -20.22 5.33 8.47
CA PRO A 66 -20.21 5.17 9.93
C PRO A 66 -21.37 5.88 10.65
N MET A 67 -21.72 7.10 10.25
CA MET A 67 -22.83 7.83 10.82
C MET A 67 -24.16 7.06 10.67
N PHE A 68 -24.49 6.62 9.46
CA PHE A 68 -25.72 5.87 9.22
C PHE A 68 -25.76 4.53 9.96
N ALA A 69 -24.64 3.83 9.99
CA ALA A 69 -24.54 2.53 10.63
C ALA A 69 -24.52 2.63 12.17
N ALA A 70 -23.72 3.56 12.73
CA ALA A 70 -23.51 3.67 14.17
C ALA A 70 -24.67 4.36 14.91
N GLN A 71 -25.35 5.30 14.27
CA GLN A 71 -26.50 5.99 14.89
C GLN A 71 -27.83 5.22 14.74
N GLY A 72 -27.79 4.04 14.11
CA GLY A 72 -28.93 3.15 14.02
C GLY A 72 -30.01 3.56 13.00
N TYR A 73 -29.75 4.53 12.11
CA TYR A 73 -30.68 4.94 11.07
C TYR A 73 -31.08 3.80 10.12
N LEU A 74 -30.19 2.81 9.94
CA LEU A 74 -30.43 1.62 9.12
C LEU A 74 -30.94 0.41 9.93
N GLY A 75 -31.20 0.60 11.23
CA GLY A 75 -31.64 -0.44 12.13
C GLY A 75 -30.53 -1.13 12.91
N GLN A 76 -30.91 -1.74 14.03
CA GLN A 76 -29.95 -2.32 14.99
C GLN A 76 -29.17 -3.50 14.43
N SER A 77 -29.76 -4.28 13.51
CA SER A 77 -29.05 -5.38 12.84
C SER A 77 -27.89 -4.88 11.99
N VAL A 78 -28.06 -3.75 11.30
CA VAL A 78 -27.00 -3.14 10.48
C VAL A 78 -25.88 -2.61 11.39
N LEU A 79 -26.19 -1.99 12.51
CA LEU A 79 -25.21 -1.53 13.50
C LEU A 79 -24.32 -2.69 13.96
N VAL A 80 -24.91 -3.82 14.36
CA VAL A 80 -24.15 -4.99 14.85
C VAL A 80 -23.27 -5.58 13.74
N LEU A 81 -23.86 -5.82 12.57
CA LEU A 81 -23.11 -6.40 11.43
C LEU A 81 -21.99 -5.47 10.95
N PHE A 82 -22.23 -4.18 10.91
CA PHE A 82 -21.24 -3.17 10.55
C PHE A 82 -20.06 -3.15 11.53
N THR A 83 -20.37 -3.14 12.84
CA THR A 83 -19.33 -3.15 13.88
C THR A 83 -18.48 -4.40 13.82
N ILE A 84 -19.11 -5.58 13.70
CA ILE A 84 -18.38 -6.85 13.54
C ILE A 84 -17.55 -6.84 12.25
N GLY A 85 -18.12 -6.34 11.16
CA GLY A 85 -17.45 -6.25 9.85
C GLY A 85 -16.20 -5.38 9.89
N ILE A 86 -16.28 -4.19 10.50
CA ILE A 86 -15.11 -3.30 10.66
C ILE A 86 -14.03 -3.95 11.52
N ILE A 87 -14.40 -4.54 12.66
CA ILE A 87 -13.45 -5.21 13.54
C ILE A 87 -12.77 -6.36 12.79
N ALA A 88 -13.54 -7.21 12.11
CA ALA A 88 -13.00 -8.33 11.35
C ALA A 88 -12.05 -7.86 10.23
N ALA A 89 -12.42 -6.80 9.50
CA ALA A 89 -11.59 -6.24 8.44
C ALA A 89 -10.28 -5.65 8.99
N ALA A 90 -10.35 -4.91 10.11
CA ALA A 90 -9.18 -4.35 10.76
C ALA A 90 -8.21 -5.43 11.23
N PHE A 91 -8.71 -6.49 11.88
CA PHE A 91 -7.87 -7.63 12.31
C PHE A 91 -7.23 -8.34 11.14
N SER A 92 -8.00 -8.65 10.09
CA SER A 92 -7.49 -9.35 8.90
C SER A 92 -6.36 -8.58 8.21
N ASN A 93 -6.54 -7.27 8.02
CA ASN A 93 -5.53 -6.44 7.38
C ASN A 93 -4.28 -6.26 8.25
N SER A 94 -4.47 -6.05 9.56
CA SER A 94 -3.34 -5.88 10.49
C SER A 94 -2.50 -7.15 10.62
N ASP A 95 -3.14 -8.32 10.70
CA ASP A 95 -2.44 -9.61 10.79
C ASP A 95 -1.62 -9.90 9.54
N SER A 96 -2.23 -9.69 8.36
CA SER A 96 -1.54 -9.84 7.07
C SER A 96 -0.33 -8.92 6.95
N ALA A 97 -0.49 -7.64 7.29
CA ALA A 97 0.60 -6.65 7.22
C ALA A 97 1.73 -6.99 8.20
N LEU A 98 1.41 -7.33 9.45
CA LEU A 98 2.39 -7.73 10.46
C LEU A 98 3.15 -9.00 10.06
N THR A 99 2.45 -9.97 9.48
CA THR A 99 3.07 -11.21 9.00
C THR A 99 4.02 -10.93 7.85
N ALA A 100 3.63 -10.12 6.88
CA ALA A 100 4.47 -9.73 5.75
C ALA A 100 5.73 -8.97 6.23
N MET A 101 5.56 -7.97 7.09
CA MET A 101 6.68 -7.20 7.67
C MET A 101 7.61 -8.10 8.50
N THR A 102 7.06 -8.99 9.32
CA THR A 102 7.84 -9.94 10.12
C THR A 102 8.66 -10.85 9.22
N THR A 103 8.08 -11.34 8.13
CA THR A 103 8.77 -12.21 7.17
C THR A 103 9.91 -11.46 6.50
N SER A 104 9.68 -10.26 5.98
CA SER A 104 10.74 -9.44 5.37
C SER A 104 11.88 -9.16 6.34
N VAL A 105 11.60 -8.76 7.57
CA VAL A 105 12.66 -8.53 8.56
C VAL A 105 13.43 -9.80 8.88
N CYS A 106 12.74 -10.92 9.07
CA CYS A 106 13.39 -12.18 9.43
C CYS A 106 14.22 -12.75 8.28
N VAL A 107 13.71 -12.73 7.05
CA VAL A 107 14.39 -13.31 5.88
C VAL A 107 15.44 -12.36 5.35
N ASP A 108 15.07 -11.12 5.05
CA ASP A 108 15.93 -10.19 4.31
C ASP A 108 17.00 -9.52 5.21
N LEU A 109 16.65 -9.18 6.46
CA LEU A 109 17.57 -8.49 7.36
C LEU A 109 18.31 -9.43 8.31
N LEU A 110 17.60 -10.40 8.91
CA LEU A 110 18.16 -11.26 9.94
C LEU A 110 18.68 -12.61 9.39
N ASN A 111 18.42 -12.92 8.11
CA ASN A 111 18.84 -14.18 7.44
C ASN A 111 18.47 -15.43 8.27
N THR A 112 17.29 -15.47 8.84
CA THR A 112 16.85 -16.56 9.76
C THR A 112 16.75 -17.93 9.09
N GLU A 113 16.86 -18.00 7.74
CA GLU A 113 16.91 -19.26 6.99
C GLU A 113 18.13 -20.12 7.35
N LYS A 114 19.18 -19.50 7.86
CA LYS A 114 20.43 -20.18 8.28
C LYS A 114 20.39 -20.66 9.73
N ASP A 115 19.39 -20.25 10.48
CA ASP A 115 19.25 -20.59 11.90
C ASP A 115 18.61 -21.97 12.08
N THR A 116 18.80 -22.55 13.28
CA THR A 116 18.02 -23.71 13.69
C THR A 116 16.55 -23.33 13.85
N GLU A 117 15.64 -24.28 13.60
CA GLU A 117 14.19 -24.03 13.63
C GLU A 117 13.72 -23.37 14.94
N GLU A 118 14.26 -23.81 16.07
CA GLU A 118 13.92 -23.24 17.38
C GLU A 118 14.39 -21.78 17.52
N THR A 119 15.60 -21.48 17.07
CA THR A 119 16.17 -20.12 17.09
C THR A 119 15.41 -19.20 16.15
N ALA A 120 15.09 -19.66 14.95
CA ALA A 120 14.31 -18.93 13.97
C ALA A 120 12.90 -18.60 14.50
N ARG A 121 12.25 -19.57 15.17
CA ARG A 121 10.94 -19.37 15.80
C ARG A 121 10.97 -18.31 16.91
N ARG A 122 11.99 -18.35 17.78
CA ARG A 122 12.17 -17.35 18.84
C ARG A 122 12.44 -15.95 18.27
N LYS A 123 13.27 -15.84 17.24
CA LYS A 123 13.54 -14.56 16.55
C LYS A 123 12.27 -14.01 15.90
N ARG A 124 11.51 -14.85 15.17
CA ARG A 124 10.22 -14.45 14.56
C ARG A 124 9.25 -13.89 15.59
N GLY A 125 9.08 -14.58 16.74
CA GLY A 125 8.19 -14.12 17.81
C GLY A 125 8.60 -12.75 18.38
N LYS A 126 9.90 -12.52 18.59
CA LYS A 126 10.41 -11.22 19.08
C LYS A 126 10.21 -10.12 18.04
N VAL A 127 10.53 -10.38 16.78
CA VAL A 127 10.34 -9.42 15.68
C VAL A 127 8.87 -9.07 15.52
N HIS A 128 7.99 -10.07 15.51
CA HIS A 128 6.56 -9.86 15.41
C HIS A 128 6.01 -8.99 16.54
N LEU A 129 6.40 -9.28 17.79
CA LEU A 129 6.01 -8.47 18.94
C LEU A 129 6.53 -7.04 18.84
N SER A 130 7.79 -6.86 18.45
CA SER A 130 8.40 -5.53 18.28
C SER A 130 7.69 -4.72 17.20
N LEU A 131 7.37 -5.34 16.07
CA LEU A 131 6.63 -4.69 14.99
C LEU A 131 5.19 -4.37 15.38
N SER A 132 4.53 -5.23 16.16
CA SER A 132 3.19 -4.98 16.67
C SER A 132 3.15 -3.76 17.59
N VAL A 133 4.12 -3.63 18.50
CA VAL A 133 4.25 -2.46 19.39
C VAL A 133 4.56 -1.21 18.58
N LEU A 134 5.46 -1.30 17.61
CA LEU A 134 5.81 -0.18 16.73
C LEU A 134 4.60 0.29 15.92
N LEU A 135 3.81 -0.64 15.37
CA LEU A 135 2.60 -0.33 14.60
C LEU A 135 1.55 0.34 15.49
N ALA A 136 1.30 -0.20 16.70
CA ALA A 136 0.38 0.41 17.66
C ALA A 136 0.81 1.84 18.03
N PHE A 137 2.10 2.04 18.31
CA PHE A 137 2.65 3.37 18.58
C PHE A 137 2.44 4.32 17.40
N PHE A 138 2.70 3.86 16.17
CA PHE A 138 2.53 4.66 14.96
C PHE A 138 1.05 5.04 14.74
N ILE A 139 0.10 4.12 14.96
CA ILE A 139 -1.33 4.41 14.87
C ILE A 139 -1.74 5.51 15.86
N CYS A 140 -1.33 5.38 17.13
CA CYS A 140 -1.61 6.40 18.14
C CYS A 140 -0.99 7.76 17.79
N LEU A 141 0.22 7.76 17.23
CA LEU A 141 0.91 8.98 16.81
C LEU A 141 0.18 9.67 15.66
N VAL A 142 -0.27 8.90 14.66
CA VAL A 142 -1.06 9.42 13.52
C VAL A 142 -2.38 10.00 14.00
N GLU A 143 -3.07 9.37 14.92
CA GLU A 143 -4.32 9.86 15.49
C GLU A 143 -4.13 11.22 16.21
N ILE A 144 -3.07 11.36 17.00
CA ILE A 144 -2.75 12.60 17.72
C ILE A 144 -2.37 13.74 16.76
N LEU A 145 -1.63 13.43 15.70
CA LEU A 145 -1.10 14.43 14.78
C LEU A 145 -2.10 14.85 13.69
N ASN A 146 -3.14 14.07 13.45
CA ASN A 146 -3.95 14.20 12.26
C ASN A 146 -5.35 14.75 12.56
N ASN A 147 -5.55 16.00 12.15
CA ASN A 147 -6.87 16.68 12.16
C ASN A 147 -7.53 16.72 10.77
N LYS A 148 -6.99 16.01 9.77
CA LYS A 148 -7.49 15.98 8.39
C LYS A 148 -7.56 14.56 7.88
N SER A 149 -8.20 14.33 6.74
CA SER A 149 -8.36 13.00 6.15
C SER A 149 -7.08 12.15 6.24
N VAL A 150 -7.14 11.10 7.05
CA VAL A 150 -6.03 10.13 7.23
C VAL A 150 -5.68 9.48 5.91
N ILE A 151 -6.68 9.27 5.06
CA ILE A 151 -6.54 8.66 3.74
C ILE A 151 -5.64 9.50 2.85
N ASP A 152 -5.85 10.81 2.80
CA ASP A 152 -5.01 11.70 2.00
C ASP A 152 -3.54 11.69 2.44
N ALA A 153 -3.30 11.70 3.76
CA ALA A 153 -1.94 11.59 4.31
C ALA A 153 -1.28 10.26 3.93
N ILE A 154 -2.00 9.14 4.02
CA ILE A 154 -1.50 7.82 3.62
C ILE A 154 -1.17 7.79 2.13
N TYR A 155 -2.04 8.33 1.26
CA TYR A 155 -1.79 8.37 -0.18
C TYR A 155 -0.60 9.25 -0.56
N ILE A 156 -0.42 10.38 0.11
CA ILE A 156 0.75 11.25 -0.10
C ILE A 156 2.03 10.50 0.28
N ILE A 157 2.09 9.91 1.46
CA ILE A 157 3.25 9.11 1.91
C ILE A 157 3.49 7.94 0.95
N ALA A 158 2.42 7.23 0.55
CA ALA A 158 2.52 6.14 -0.40
C ALA A 158 3.07 6.60 -1.76
N SER A 159 2.66 7.76 -2.27
CA SER A 159 3.16 8.30 -3.54
C SER A 159 4.67 8.55 -3.53
N TYR A 160 5.21 8.99 -2.40
CA TYR A 160 6.65 9.19 -2.24
C TYR A 160 7.42 7.87 -2.06
N THR A 161 6.86 6.88 -1.37
CA THR A 161 7.55 5.62 -1.06
C THR A 161 7.42 4.57 -2.18
N TYR A 162 6.24 4.46 -2.78
CA TYR A 162 6.00 3.48 -3.86
C TYR A 162 6.54 3.92 -5.23
N GLY A 163 6.78 5.21 -5.44
CA GLY A 163 7.36 5.69 -6.69
C GLY A 163 8.70 5.04 -7.02
N PRO A 164 9.71 5.10 -6.13
CA PRO A 164 10.98 4.42 -6.34
C PRO A 164 10.84 2.91 -6.53
N LEU A 165 9.96 2.25 -5.78
CA LEU A 165 9.69 0.82 -5.94
C LEU A 165 9.15 0.50 -7.33
N LEU A 166 8.18 1.30 -7.82
CA LEU A 166 7.62 1.16 -9.15
C LEU A 166 8.70 1.34 -10.22
N GLY A 167 9.54 2.35 -10.09
CA GLY A 167 10.64 2.62 -11.02
C GLY A 167 11.67 1.50 -11.06
N MET A 168 12.08 0.98 -9.90
CA MET A 168 13.01 -0.15 -9.81
C MET A 168 12.41 -1.42 -10.41
N PHE A 169 11.15 -1.71 -10.09
CA PHE A 169 10.46 -2.88 -10.64
C PHE A 169 10.31 -2.79 -12.16
N ALA A 170 9.85 -1.64 -12.67
CA ALA A 170 9.75 -1.40 -14.10
C ALA A 170 11.13 -1.54 -14.79
N PHE A 171 12.18 -1.03 -14.16
CA PHE A 171 13.53 -1.18 -14.68
C PHE A 171 13.94 -2.66 -14.79
N GLY A 172 13.72 -3.47 -13.75
CA GLY A 172 14.00 -4.90 -13.76
C GLY A 172 13.19 -5.68 -14.79
N LEU A 173 11.92 -5.28 -15.01
CA LEU A 173 11.02 -5.96 -15.93
C LEU A 173 11.31 -5.61 -17.41
N PHE A 174 11.52 -4.32 -17.70
CA PHE A 174 11.62 -3.83 -19.08
C PHE A 174 13.06 -3.70 -19.59
N THR A 175 14.07 -3.80 -18.71
CA THR A 175 15.46 -3.66 -19.13
C THR A 175 16.27 -4.90 -18.78
N ARG A 176 17.25 -5.24 -19.64
CA ARG A 176 18.25 -6.29 -19.38
C ARG A 176 19.60 -5.68 -18.99
N ARG A 177 19.58 -4.48 -18.41
CA ARG A 177 20.79 -3.76 -18.02
C ARG A 177 21.15 -4.11 -16.57
N GLN A 178 22.45 -4.13 -16.30
CA GLN A 178 22.93 -4.31 -14.92
C GLN A 178 23.15 -2.95 -14.29
N THR A 179 22.54 -2.76 -13.13
CA THR A 179 22.76 -1.57 -12.29
C THR A 179 23.90 -1.81 -11.33
N ASN A 180 24.55 -0.72 -10.92
CA ASN A 180 25.49 -0.80 -9.82
C ASN A 180 24.71 -0.55 -8.52
N ASP A 181 24.64 -1.57 -7.68
CA ASP A 181 23.85 -1.59 -6.43
C ASP A 181 24.16 -0.41 -5.50
N ARG A 182 25.36 0.17 -5.61
CA ARG A 182 25.74 1.34 -4.79
C ARG A 182 24.93 2.60 -5.11
N TRP A 183 24.46 2.74 -6.36
CA TRP A 183 23.71 3.93 -6.78
C TRP A 183 22.21 3.79 -6.59
N VAL A 184 21.71 2.55 -6.48
CA VAL A 184 20.27 2.29 -6.33
C VAL A 184 19.66 2.99 -5.11
N PRO A 185 20.25 2.90 -3.89
CA PRO A 185 19.71 3.59 -2.72
C PRO A 185 19.72 5.11 -2.86
N LEU A 186 20.76 5.66 -3.50
CA LEU A 186 20.84 7.09 -3.74
C LEU A 186 19.72 7.57 -4.67
N ILE A 187 19.50 6.87 -5.78
CA ILE A 187 18.43 7.19 -6.73
C ILE A 187 17.06 7.08 -6.04
N ALA A 188 16.85 6.03 -5.23
CA ALA A 188 15.61 5.81 -4.50
C ALA A 188 15.31 6.91 -3.46
N ILE A 189 16.32 7.58 -2.92
CA ILE A 189 16.17 8.71 -1.99
C ILE A 189 16.04 10.02 -2.75
N PHE A 190 16.83 10.23 -3.81
CA PHE A 190 16.81 11.49 -4.55
C PHE A 190 15.54 11.68 -5.38
N SER A 191 14.95 10.59 -5.89
CA SER A 191 13.74 10.69 -6.71
C SER A 191 12.54 11.28 -5.95
N PRO A 192 12.16 10.80 -4.74
CA PRO A 192 11.14 11.44 -3.92
C PRO A 192 11.46 12.88 -3.54
N LEU A 193 12.74 13.18 -3.28
CA LEU A 193 13.17 14.53 -2.94
C LEU A 193 12.97 15.49 -4.11
N LEU A 194 13.32 15.08 -5.33
CA LEU A 194 13.07 15.85 -6.53
C LEU A 194 11.57 16.04 -6.79
N CYS A 195 10.76 15.00 -6.55
CA CYS A 195 9.31 15.11 -6.65
C CYS A 195 8.74 16.11 -5.64
N TYR A 196 9.24 16.10 -4.41
CA TYR A 196 8.83 17.05 -3.39
C TYR A 196 9.18 18.50 -3.78
N LEU A 197 10.39 18.71 -4.28
CA LEU A 197 10.82 20.02 -4.76
C LEU A 197 9.98 20.48 -5.96
N ALA A 198 9.65 19.58 -6.87
CA ALA A 198 8.80 19.88 -8.04
C ALA A 198 7.37 20.24 -7.60
N ASP A 199 6.79 19.47 -6.68
CA ASP A 199 5.45 19.74 -6.12
C ASP A 199 5.41 21.10 -5.41
N TRP A 200 6.43 21.39 -4.59
CA TRP A 200 6.53 22.66 -3.89
C TRP A 200 6.68 23.86 -4.87
N TRP A 201 7.55 23.73 -5.87
CA TRP A 201 7.82 24.80 -6.82
C TRP A 201 6.63 25.06 -7.74
N ILE A 202 6.08 24.01 -8.35
CA ILE A 202 4.93 24.11 -9.25
C ILE A 202 3.69 24.58 -8.47
N GLY A 203 3.49 24.07 -7.25
CA GLY A 203 2.41 24.52 -6.38
C GLY A 203 2.47 26.00 -6.05
N LYS A 204 3.68 26.56 -5.89
CA LYS A 204 3.89 27.97 -5.61
C LYS A 204 3.61 28.87 -6.84
N GLU A 205 4.01 28.42 -8.03
CA GLU A 205 3.86 29.21 -9.27
C GLU A 205 2.45 29.13 -9.86
N THR A 206 1.84 27.95 -9.84
CA THR A 206 0.59 27.66 -10.55
C THR A 206 -0.60 27.44 -9.62
N GLY A 207 -0.38 27.29 -8.31
CA GLY A 207 -1.41 26.88 -7.36
C GLY A 207 -1.84 25.41 -7.50
N TYR A 208 -1.25 24.66 -8.44
CA TYR A 208 -1.54 23.26 -8.68
C TYR A 208 -0.81 22.38 -7.66
N LYS A 209 -1.55 21.46 -7.02
CA LYS A 209 -0.99 20.43 -6.15
C LYS A 209 -1.07 19.10 -6.85
N PHE A 210 0.06 18.40 -6.93
CA PHE A 210 0.08 17.05 -7.48
C PHE A 210 -0.75 16.10 -6.62
N GLY A 211 -1.56 15.28 -7.27
CA GLY A 211 -2.29 14.20 -6.66
C GLY A 211 -1.58 12.85 -6.86
N TYR A 212 -2.33 11.86 -7.35
CA TYR A 212 -1.81 10.51 -7.60
C TYR A 212 -0.78 10.42 -8.74
N GLU A 213 -0.74 11.39 -9.62
CA GLU A 213 0.25 11.52 -10.69
C GLU A 213 1.68 11.67 -10.16
N LEU A 214 1.84 12.13 -8.91
CA LEU A 214 3.15 12.20 -8.24
C LEU A 214 3.83 10.83 -8.18
N LEU A 215 3.06 9.75 -8.01
CA LEU A 215 3.55 8.38 -8.05
C LEU A 215 4.20 8.04 -9.40
N MET A 216 3.55 8.41 -10.50
CA MET A 216 4.06 8.16 -11.84
C MET A 216 5.31 8.99 -12.13
N LEU A 217 5.31 10.26 -11.72
CA LEU A 217 6.46 11.12 -11.86
C LEU A 217 7.67 10.57 -11.10
N ASN A 218 7.47 10.18 -9.85
CA ASN A 218 8.52 9.60 -9.01
C ASN A 218 9.04 8.28 -9.58
N GLY A 219 8.15 7.40 -10.04
CA GLY A 219 8.52 6.14 -10.70
C GLY A 219 9.32 6.36 -11.98
N THR A 220 8.92 7.32 -12.83
CA THR A 220 9.65 7.64 -14.06
C THR A 220 11.02 8.27 -13.80
N LEU A 221 11.14 9.13 -12.80
CA LEU A 221 12.43 9.70 -12.39
C LEU A 221 13.38 8.61 -11.87
N THR A 222 12.89 7.70 -11.06
CA THR A 222 13.67 6.56 -10.59
C THR A 222 14.11 5.67 -11.74
N PHE A 223 13.19 5.33 -12.64
CA PHE A 223 13.49 4.53 -13.84
C PHE A 223 14.56 5.18 -14.72
N ALA A 224 14.41 6.47 -15.00
CA ALA A 224 15.38 7.24 -15.79
C ALA A 224 16.75 7.31 -15.10
N GLY A 225 16.78 7.56 -13.78
CA GLY A 225 18.00 7.57 -12.99
C GLY A 225 18.75 6.23 -13.07
N LEU A 226 18.03 5.12 -12.98
CA LEU A 226 18.58 3.78 -13.11
C LEU A 226 19.12 3.51 -14.52
N ILE A 227 18.43 3.95 -15.57
CA ILE A 227 18.94 3.85 -16.95
C ILE A 227 20.26 4.60 -17.11
N CYS A 228 20.35 5.84 -16.60
CA CYS A 228 21.54 6.66 -16.71
C CYS A 228 22.77 6.04 -16.01
N MET A 229 22.54 5.36 -14.87
CA MET A 229 23.60 4.74 -14.08
C MET A 229 23.84 3.26 -14.44
N SER A 230 23.04 2.67 -15.35
CA SER A 230 23.16 1.28 -15.75
C SER A 230 24.18 1.09 -16.86
N LYS A 231 24.94 0.01 -16.79
CA LYS A 231 25.83 -0.45 -17.87
C LYS A 231 25.07 -1.44 -18.76
N LYS A 232 25.34 -1.38 -20.06
CA LYS A 232 24.82 -2.37 -21.01
C LYS A 232 25.32 -3.74 -20.59
N GLY A 233 24.43 -4.64 -20.17
CA GLY A 233 24.79 -5.99 -19.75
C GLY A 233 25.57 -6.67 -20.88
N LYS A 234 26.74 -7.22 -20.60
CA LYS A 234 27.42 -8.15 -21.48
C LYS A 234 26.48 -9.34 -21.63
N ASN A 235 26.16 -9.69 -22.87
CA ASN A 235 25.44 -10.92 -23.22
C ASN A 235 26.27 -12.12 -22.77
N ASP A 236 26.12 -12.57 -21.55
CA ASP A 236 26.49 -13.95 -21.19
C ASP A 236 25.26 -14.84 -21.50
N VAL A 237 25.15 -15.12 -22.80
CA VAL A 237 24.47 -16.31 -23.26
C VAL A 237 25.43 -17.48 -22.95
N THR A 238 25.30 -18.02 -21.76
CA THR A 238 25.75 -19.38 -21.47
C THR A 238 24.65 -20.09 -20.70
N LYS A 239 23.88 -20.81 -21.50
CA LYS A 239 23.46 -22.20 -21.31
C LYS A 239 23.85 -22.79 -19.93
N LYS A 240 22.83 -23.00 -19.09
CA LYS A 240 22.69 -24.33 -18.48
C LYS A 240 21.21 -24.56 -18.15
#